data_379787cd024ffc18b749693aae49cb0f
#
_entry.id   379787cd024ffc18b749693aae49cb0f
#
_cell.length_a   1.000
_cell.length_b   1.000
_cell.length_c   1.000
_cell.angle_alpha   90.00
_cell.angle_beta   90.00
_cell.angle_gamma   90.00
#
_symmetry.space_group_name_H-M   'P 1'
#
loop_
_entity.id
_entity.type
_entity.pdbx_description
1 polymer ?
#
loop_
_entity_poly.entity_id
_entity_poly.type
_entity_poly.pdbx_seq_one_letter_code
_entity_poly.pdbx_strand_id
1 'polypeptide(L)'
;MKTKTLLACGVIAGLLFVLVFVVEGATRADYDPLRHPVSSLALGHWGWTQIANFVVAGLLTLAFAIGLRRVLRPGKGSTWGPLLVGVWAVGLLGAGVFVTDPVSGYPPETPGRLSGYSWHGALHDLFSLSAFVALSAACFVFGRRFAARGERGWATYSAVTGVIFMGAFILSSAGFGQAEGLVDLAGLFQRVAVAVGFGWLTLLAVRFLRSP
;
A
#
# COMPACT_ATOMS: atom_id res chain seq x y z
N MET A 1 15.52 1.22 -19.71
CA MET A 1 14.46 2.27 -19.55
C MET A 1 15.09 3.59 -19.12
N LYS A 2 14.63 4.72 -19.66
CA LYS A 2 15.03 6.07 -19.25
C LYS A 2 14.59 6.34 -17.81
N THR A 3 15.36 7.09 -17.04
CA THR A 3 15.05 7.36 -15.62
C THR A 3 13.69 8.04 -15.42
N LYS A 4 13.33 8.97 -16.30
CA LYS A 4 11.99 9.61 -16.26
C LYS A 4 10.85 8.60 -16.43
N THR A 5 11.00 7.58 -17.31
CA THR A 5 10.02 6.50 -17.46
C THR A 5 9.86 5.68 -16.18
N LEU A 6 10.98 5.36 -15.51
CA LEU A 6 10.96 4.66 -14.22
C LEU A 6 10.23 5.48 -13.13
N LEU A 7 10.48 6.78 -13.07
CA LEU A 7 9.81 7.67 -12.12
C LEU A 7 8.31 7.80 -12.42
N ALA A 8 7.90 7.86 -13.70
CA ALA A 8 6.51 7.92 -14.10
C ALA A 8 5.71 6.68 -13.66
N CYS A 9 6.36 5.51 -13.56
CA CYS A 9 5.73 4.30 -13.04
C CYS A 9 5.14 4.51 -11.62
N GLY A 10 5.77 5.34 -10.78
CA GLY A 10 5.24 5.66 -9.45
C GLY A 10 3.94 6.46 -9.48
N VAL A 11 3.75 7.34 -10.47
CA VAL A 11 2.49 8.06 -10.66
C VAL A 11 1.39 7.10 -11.09
N ILE A 12 1.69 6.25 -12.08
CA ILE A 12 0.72 5.31 -12.63
C ILE A 12 0.32 4.28 -11.58
N ALA A 13 1.28 3.74 -10.84
CA ALA A 13 1.02 2.74 -9.79
C ALA A 13 0.02 3.24 -8.74
N GLY A 14 0.22 4.46 -8.23
CA GLY A 14 -0.63 4.99 -7.18
C GLY A 14 -2.05 5.27 -7.67
N LEU A 15 -2.18 5.93 -8.82
CA LEU A 15 -3.48 6.24 -9.40
C LEU A 15 -4.25 4.98 -9.81
N LEU A 16 -3.57 4.03 -10.47
CA LEU A 16 -4.18 2.77 -10.90
C LEU A 16 -4.70 1.96 -9.71
N PHE A 17 -3.85 1.73 -8.71
CA PHE A 17 -4.22 0.90 -7.56
C PHE A 17 -5.45 1.44 -6.84
N VAL A 18 -5.47 2.75 -6.56
CA VAL A 18 -6.58 3.39 -5.85
C VAL A 18 -7.85 3.37 -6.70
N LEU A 19 -7.76 3.71 -7.99
CA LEU A 19 -8.92 3.72 -8.87
C LEU A 19 -9.56 2.32 -8.97
N VAL A 20 -8.75 1.29 -9.18
CA VAL A 20 -9.25 -0.08 -9.35
C VAL A 20 -9.95 -0.55 -8.09
N PHE A 21 -9.34 -0.47 -6.90
CA PHE A 21 -10.01 -0.97 -5.70
C PHE A 21 -11.25 -0.16 -5.31
N VAL A 22 -11.31 1.14 -5.65
CA VAL A 22 -12.52 1.96 -5.44
C VAL A 22 -13.65 1.49 -6.34
N VAL A 23 -13.36 1.29 -7.63
CA VAL A 23 -14.36 0.80 -8.59
C VAL A 23 -14.82 -0.61 -8.22
N GLU A 24 -13.90 -1.51 -7.92
CA GLU A 24 -14.23 -2.87 -7.49
C GLU A 24 -15.07 -2.88 -6.21
N GLY A 25 -14.68 -2.10 -5.20
CA GLY A 25 -15.42 -2.01 -3.95
C GLY A 25 -16.82 -1.44 -4.10
N ALA A 26 -17.04 -0.56 -5.09
CA ALA A 26 -18.34 0.02 -5.38
C ALA A 26 -19.25 -0.91 -6.23
N THR A 27 -18.68 -1.87 -6.95
CA THR A 27 -19.41 -2.72 -7.90
C THR A 27 -19.51 -4.18 -7.47
N ARG A 28 -18.73 -4.59 -6.48
CA ARG A 28 -18.69 -5.96 -6.02
C ARG A 28 -19.90 -6.29 -5.14
N ALA A 29 -20.68 -7.29 -5.52
CA ALA A 29 -21.82 -7.75 -4.73
C ALA A 29 -21.38 -8.21 -3.33
N ASP A 30 -22.20 -7.96 -2.33
CA ASP A 30 -22.02 -8.36 -0.92
C ASP A 30 -20.76 -7.84 -0.25
N TYR A 31 -20.05 -6.92 -0.90
CA TYR A 31 -18.84 -6.31 -0.38
C TYR A 31 -19.14 -4.93 0.24
N ASP A 32 -18.83 -4.80 1.53
CA ASP A 32 -18.92 -3.53 2.25
C ASP A 32 -17.55 -2.86 2.35
N PRO A 33 -17.33 -1.73 1.64
CA PRO A 33 -16.05 -1.02 1.67
C PRO A 33 -15.65 -0.47 3.04
N LEU A 34 -16.59 -0.23 3.93
CA LEU A 34 -16.30 0.26 5.28
C LEU A 34 -15.76 -0.86 6.18
N ARG A 35 -16.24 -2.07 5.98
CA ARG A 35 -15.96 -3.23 6.82
C ARG A 35 -14.88 -4.15 6.24
N HIS A 36 -14.95 -4.47 4.93
CA HIS A 36 -14.12 -5.50 4.32
C HIS A 36 -12.76 -4.96 3.82
N PRO A 37 -11.67 -5.77 3.96
CA PRO A 37 -10.35 -5.40 3.46
C PRO A 37 -10.32 -5.22 1.94
N VAL A 38 -9.47 -4.33 1.47
CA VAL A 38 -9.16 -4.19 0.03
C VAL A 38 -8.63 -5.52 -0.55
N SER A 39 -7.86 -6.27 0.22
CA SER A 39 -7.35 -7.59 -0.20
C SER A 39 -8.45 -8.62 -0.39
N SER A 40 -9.58 -8.53 0.32
CA SER A 40 -10.71 -9.43 0.12
C SER A 40 -11.36 -9.31 -1.26
N LEU A 41 -11.12 -8.22 -2.01
CA LEU A 41 -11.50 -8.11 -3.41
C LEU A 41 -10.80 -9.15 -4.31
N ALA A 42 -9.69 -9.75 -3.84
CA ALA A 42 -9.03 -10.87 -4.49
C ALA A 42 -9.76 -12.22 -4.32
N LEU A 43 -10.84 -12.26 -3.54
CA LEU A 43 -11.66 -13.46 -3.33
C LEU A 43 -12.84 -13.53 -4.31
N GLY A 44 -13.34 -14.75 -4.52
CA GLY A 44 -14.50 -15.01 -5.38
C GLY A 44 -14.20 -14.92 -6.88
N HIS A 45 -15.27 -14.98 -7.69
CA HIS A 45 -15.18 -15.13 -9.16
C HIS A 45 -14.37 -14.02 -9.85
N TRP A 46 -14.51 -12.77 -9.40
CA TRP A 46 -13.80 -11.61 -9.97
C TRP A 46 -12.50 -11.27 -9.22
N GLY A 47 -12.03 -12.13 -8.33
CA GLY A 47 -10.84 -11.89 -7.52
C GLY A 47 -9.56 -11.65 -8.33
N TRP A 48 -9.48 -12.22 -9.55
CA TRP A 48 -8.35 -12.03 -10.45
C TRP A 48 -8.08 -10.56 -10.82
N THR A 49 -9.10 -9.69 -10.79
CA THR A 49 -8.95 -8.26 -11.10
C THR A 49 -8.11 -7.57 -10.04
N GLN A 50 -8.40 -7.81 -8.77
CA GLN A 50 -7.61 -7.27 -7.67
C GLN A 50 -6.22 -7.94 -7.57
N ILE A 51 -6.09 -9.23 -7.89
CA ILE A 51 -4.79 -9.90 -8.02
C ILE A 51 -3.94 -9.20 -9.08
N ALA A 52 -4.51 -8.94 -10.26
CA ALA A 52 -3.84 -8.21 -11.34
C ALA A 52 -3.46 -6.79 -10.90
N ASN A 53 -4.34 -6.09 -10.15
CA ASN A 53 -4.07 -4.78 -9.60
C ASN A 53 -2.85 -4.79 -8.66
N PHE A 54 -2.77 -5.75 -7.74
CA PHE A 54 -1.61 -5.94 -6.87
C PHE A 54 -0.32 -6.18 -7.66
N VAL A 55 -0.35 -7.08 -8.63
CA VAL A 55 0.83 -7.44 -9.43
C VAL A 55 1.30 -6.25 -10.28
N VAL A 56 0.39 -5.61 -11.00
CA VAL A 56 0.74 -4.46 -11.86
C VAL A 56 1.26 -3.29 -11.03
N ALA A 57 0.57 -2.93 -9.94
CA ALA A 57 1.01 -1.86 -9.05
C ALA A 57 2.36 -2.20 -8.39
N GLY A 58 2.58 -3.45 -7.99
CA GLY A 58 3.84 -3.92 -7.45
C GLY A 58 5.00 -3.77 -8.43
N LEU A 59 4.83 -4.23 -9.69
CA LEU A 59 5.84 -4.10 -10.74
C LEU A 59 6.16 -2.63 -11.07
N LEU A 60 5.13 -1.79 -11.20
CA LEU A 60 5.28 -0.36 -11.46
C LEU A 60 6.01 0.34 -10.29
N THR A 61 5.67 -0.01 -9.05
CA THR A 61 6.32 0.55 -7.86
C THR A 61 7.77 0.08 -7.74
N LEU A 62 8.09 -1.16 -8.11
CA LEU A 62 9.45 -1.66 -8.18
C LEU A 62 10.29 -0.89 -9.21
N ALA A 63 9.71 -0.64 -10.39
CA ALA A 63 10.33 0.21 -11.41
C ALA A 63 10.58 1.64 -10.88
N PHE A 64 9.61 2.20 -10.15
CA PHE A 64 9.76 3.50 -9.48
C PHE A 64 10.89 3.49 -8.44
N ALA A 65 11.00 2.46 -7.60
CA ALA A 65 12.09 2.32 -6.63
C ALA A 65 13.47 2.31 -7.29
N ILE A 66 13.61 1.65 -8.46
CA ILE A 66 14.83 1.69 -9.27
C ILE A 66 15.09 3.12 -9.79
N GLY A 67 14.05 3.81 -10.26
CA GLY A 67 14.12 5.21 -10.67
C GLY A 67 14.61 6.13 -9.55
N LEU A 68 14.04 5.99 -8.36
CA LEU A 68 14.46 6.71 -7.15
C LEU A 68 15.93 6.47 -6.83
N ARG A 69 16.40 5.21 -6.90
CA ARG A 69 17.79 4.86 -6.63
C ARG A 69 18.75 5.59 -7.57
N ARG A 70 18.38 5.81 -8.83
CA ARG A 70 19.20 6.52 -9.82
C ARG A 70 19.30 8.02 -9.54
N VAL A 71 18.18 8.67 -9.14
CA VAL A 71 18.16 10.13 -8.94
C VAL A 71 18.60 10.57 -7.56
N LEU A 72 18.57 9.68 -6.56
CA LEU A 72 18.88 10.05 -5.16
C LEU A 72 20.37 9.95 -4.80
N ARG A 73 21.22 9.44 -5.67
CA ARG A 73 22.68 9.32 -5.41
C ARG A 73 23.41 10.62 -5.74
N PRO A 74 24.39 11.04 -4.90
CA PRO A 74 24.67 10.66 -3.52
C PRO A 74 23.76 11.38 -2.51
N GLY A 75 23.74 10.93 -1.25
CA GLY A 75 23.13 11.68 -0.14
C GLY A 75 22.30 10.84 0.85
N LYS A 76 21.83 11.52 1.92
CA LYS A 76 21.00 10.90 2.96
C LYS A 76 19.74 10.28 2.35
N GLY A 77 19.41 9.05 2.77
CA GLY A 77 18.23 8.33 2.28
C GLY A 77 18.34 7.76 0.87
N SER A 78 19.49 7.92 0.15
CA SER A 78 19.67 7.42 -1.21
C SER A 78 19.68 5.89 -1.31
N THR A 79 19.91 5.17 -0.22
CA THR A 79 19.86 3.71 -0.16
C THR A 79 18.55 3.25 0.48
N TRP A 80 18.28 3.69 1.69
CA TRP A 80 17.13 3.21 2.45
C TRP A 80 15.78 3.65 1.86
N GLY A 81 15.67 4.88 1.32
CA GLY A 81 14.43 5.35 0.71
C GLY A 81 13.95 4.44 -0.42
N PRO A 82 14.76 4.25 -1.50
CA PRO A 82 14.39 3.34 -2.59
C PRO A 82 14.24 1.88 -2.15
N LEU A 83 15.07 1.39 -1.20
CA LEU A 83 14.97 0.02 -0.70
C LEU A 83 13.62 -0.22 -0.01
N LEU A 84 13.19 0.68 0.86
CA LEU A 84 11.91 0.57 1.57
C LEU A 84 10.71 0.67 0.62
N VAL A 85 10.78 1.53 -0.42
CA VAL A 85 9.78 1.55 -1.50
C VAL A 85 9.81 0.24 -2.30
N GLY A 86 10.98 -0.36 -2.48
CA GLY A 86 11.13 -1.69 -3.08
C GLY A 86 10.50 -2.80 -2.25
N VAL A 87 10.65 -2.77 -0.91
CA VAL A 87 10.00 -3.73 -0.01
C VAL A 87 8.47 -3.59 -0.07
N TRP A 88 7.95 -2.35 -0.09
CA TRP A 88 6.52 -2.12 -0.34
C TRP A 88 6.07 -2.77 -1.67
N ALA A 89 6.84 -2.59 -2.74
CA ALA A 89 6.53 -3.18 -4.05
C ALA A 89 6.51 -4.72 -4.02
N VAL A 90 7.51 -5.33 -3.36
CA VAL A 90 7.57 -6.79 -3.17
C VAL A 90 6.40 -7.27 -2.33
N GLY A 91 5.99 -6.51 -1.32
CA GLY A 91 4.82 -6.82 -0.51
C GLY A 91 3.52 -6.82 -1.33
N LEU A 92 3.34 -5.86 -2.25
CA LEU A 92 2.22 -5.87 -3.19
C LEU A 92 2.23 -7.11 -4.09
N LEU A 93 3.40 -7.49 -4.63
CA LEU A 93 3.55 -8.70 -5.42
C LEU A 93 3.21 -9.95 -4.60
N GLY A 94 3.70 -10.03 -3.37
CA GLY A 94 3.37 -11.12 -2.45
C GLY A 94 1.87 -11.19 -2.13
N ALA A 95 1.23 -10.04 -1.88
CA ALA A 95 -0.22 -9.97 -1.66
C ALA A 95 -1.04 -10.40 -2.89
N GLY A 96 -0.52 -10.20 -4.10
CA GLY A 96 -1.15 -10.68 -5.32
C GLY A 96 -0.95 -12.17 -5.57
N VAL A 97 0.22 -12.71 -5.21
CA VAL A 97 0.55 -14.14 -5.40
C VAL A 97 -0.11 -15.01 -4.32
N PHE A 98 -0.05 -14.56 -3.07
CA PHE A 98 -0.65 -15.25 -1.93
C PHE A 98 -1.98 -14.58 -1.60
N VAL A 99 -3.08 -15.19 -2.01
CA VAL A 99 -4.42 -14.65 -1.77
C VAL A 99 -4.75 -14.71 -0.28
N THR A 100 -5.35 -13.64 0.23
CA THR A 100 -5.78 -13.54 1.64
C THR A 100 -6.84 -14.57 2.00
N ASP A 101 -6.91 -14.94 3.26
CA ASP A 101 -8.03 -15.72 3.78
C ASP A 101 -9.30 -14.83 3.93
N PRO A 102 -10.52 -15.44 3.89
CA PRO A 102 -11.75 -14.75 4.23
C PRO A 102 -11.71 -14.12 5.63
N VAL A 103 -12.24 -12.90 5.75
CA VAL A 103 -12.33 -12.18 7.02
C VAL A 103 -13.54 -11.25 7.04
N SER A 104 -14.03 -10.96 8.23
CA SER A 104 -15.17 -10.04 8.46
C SER A 104 -16.48 -10.46 7.78
N GLY A 105 -16.63 -11.76 7.41
CA GLY A 105 -17.84 -12.30 6.77
C GLY A 105 -17.87 -12.15 5.25
N TYR A 106 -16.72 -11.91 4.60
CA TYR A 106 -16.64 -11.84 3.15
C TYR A 106 -15.61 -12.85 2.60
N PRO A 107 -15.95 -13.62 1.54
CA PRO A 107 -17.24 -13.71 0.80
C PRO A 107 -18.42 -14.16 1.68
N PRO A 108 -19.68 -14.01 1.18
CA PRO A 108 -20.86 -14.50 1.91
C PRO A 108 -20.69 -15.93 2.44
N GLU A 109 -21.36 -16.23 3.55
CA GLU A 109 -21.30 -17.54 4.25
C GLU A 109 -19.95 -17.86 4.92
N THR A 110 -18.97 -16.96 4.87
CA THR A 110 -17.73 -17.11 5.62
C THR A 110 -17.84 -16.51 7.03
N PRO A 111 -17.15 -17.06 8.04
CA PRO A 111 -17.18 -16.51 9.39
C PRO A 111 -16.48 -15.16 9.47
N GLY A 112 -16.84 -14.35 10.47
CA GLY A 112 -16.15 -13.07 10.73
C GLY A 112 -14.65 -13.25 11.02
N ARG A 113 -14.29 -14.37 11.65
CA ARG A 113 -12.90 -14.80 11.89
C ARG A 113 -12.79 -16.30 11.67
N LEU A 114 -11.74 -16.71 10.96
CA LEU A 114 -11.43 -18.12 10.76
C LEU A 114 -10.87 -18.74 12.06
N SER A 115 -11.14 -20.03 12.25
CA SER A 115 -10.54 -20.83 13.32
C SER A 115 -9.06 -21.16 13.11
N GLY A 116 -8.56 -21.03 11.89
CA GLY A 116 -7.15 -21.22 11.52
C GLY A 116 -6.83 -20.53 10.21
N TYR A 117 -5.57 -20.14 10.06
CA TYR A 117 -5.06 -19.51 8.83
C TYR A 117 -4.60 -20.57 7.83
N SER A 118 -4.86 -20.33 6.55
CA SER A 118 -4.18 -21.08 5.49
C SER A 118 -2.72 -20.62 5.38
N TRP A 119 -1.86 -21.46 4.82
CA TRP A 119 -0.45 -21.07 4.61
C TRP A 119 -0.30 -19.89 3.65
N HIS A 120 -1.14 -19.79 2.62
CA HIS A 120 -1.13 -18.65 1.69
C HIS A 120 -1.67 -17.38 2.35
N GLY A 121 -2.72 -17.46 3.18
CA GLY A 121 -3.20 -16.34 3.98
C GLY A 121 -2.14 -15.82 4.95
N ALA A 122 -1.42 -16.72 5.64
CA ALA A 122 -0.31 -16.34 6.51
C ALA A 122 0.84 -15.64 5.75
N LEU A 123 1.16 -16.09 4.53
CA LEU A 123 2.13 -15.40 3.68
C LEU A 123 1.61 -14.06 3.18
N HIS A 124 0.32 -13.97 2.80
CA HIS A 124 -0.31 -12.69 2.46
C HIS A 124 -0.12 -11.66 3.58
N ASP A 125 -0.42 -12.05 4.81
CA ASP A 125 -0.31 -11.17 5.97
C ASP A 125 1.14 -10.78 6.25
N LEU A 126 2.09 -11.70 6.11
CA LEU A 126 3.53 -11.44 6.27
C LEU A 126 4.03 -10.41 5.24
N PHE A 127 3.70 -10.61 3.95
CA PHE A 127 4.07 -9.66 2.89
C PHE A 127 3.39 -8.30 3.09
N SER A 128 2.12 -8.29 3.47
CA SER A 128 1.37 -7.07 3.76
C SER A 128 1.95 -6.31 4.94
N LEU A 129 2.19 -6.97 6.08
CA LEU A 129 2.79 -6.35 7.27
C LEU A 129 4.15 -5.74 6.93
N SER A 130 5.01 -6.51 6.25
CA SER A 130 6.34 -6.03 5.84
C SER A 130 6.26 -4.81 4.94
N ALA A 131 5.30 -4.79 4.02
CA ALA A 131 5.04 -3.66 3.14
C ALA A 131 4.60 -2.41 3.91
N PHE A 132 3.57 -2.53 4.78
CA PHE A 132 3.07 -1.39 5.55
C PHE A 132 4.14 -0.78 6.45
N VAL A 133 4.92 -1.61 7.14
CA VAL A 133 6.06 -1.15 7.95
C VAL A 133 7.10 -0.44 7.08
N ALA A 134 7.45 -1.01 5.93
CA ALA A 134 8.46 -0.44 5.04
C ALA A 134 8.03 0.91 4.46
N LEU A 135 6.77 1.06 4.01
CA LEU A 135 6.31 2.33 3.46
C LEU A 135 6.24 3.42 4.52
N SER A 136 5.78 3.09 5.73
CA SER A 136 5.82 4.02 6.86
C SER A 136 7.25 4.49 7.14
N ALA A 137 8.21 3.56 7.23
CA ALA A 137 9.62 3.88 7.41
C ALA A 137 10.18 4.72 6.25
N ALA A 138 9.77 4.45 5.00
CA ALA A 138 10.16 5.26 3.84
C ALA A 138 9.72 6.71 4.00
N CYS A 139 8.50 6.97 4.47
CA CYS A 139 7.99 8.31 4.73
C CYS A 139 8.93 9.08 5.69
N PHE A 140 9.37 8.47 6.78
CA PHE A 140 10.30 9.10 7.72
C PHE A 140 11.72 9.27 7.15
N VAL A 141 12.22 8.32 6.36
CA VAL A 141 13.53 8.43 5.69
C VAL A 141 13.52 9.60 4.71
N PHE A 142 12.46 9.73 3.90
CA PHE A 142 12.31 10.87 2.98
C PHE A 142 12.06 12.18 3.74
N GLY A 143 11.27 12.16 4.82
CA GLY A 143 11.06 13.31 5.68
C GLY A 143 12.40 13.88 6.23
N ARG A 144 13.26 13.00 6.73
CA ARG A 144 14.62 13.37 7.18
C ARG A 144 15.51 13.91 6.05
N ARG A 145 15.38 13.33 4.85
CA ARG A 145 16.09 13.83 3.68
C ARG A 145 15.66 15.24 3.31
N PHE A 146 14.36 15.49 3.25
CA PHE A 146 13.80 16.81 2.94
C PHE A 146 14.14 17.84 4.00
N ALA A 147 14.06 17.49 5.28
CA ALA A 147 14.46 18.36 6.39
C ALA A 147 15.95 18.78 6.29
N ALA A 148 16.83 17.82 5.97
CA ALA A 148 18.26 18.09 5.77
C ALA A 148 18.56 19.00 4.56
N ARG A 149 17.61 19.18 3.66
CA ARG A 149 17.68 20.09 2.50
C ARG A 149 16.95 21.41 2.72
N GLY A 150 16.42 21.65 3.93
CA GLY A 150 15.61 22.83 4.24
C GLY A 150 14.17 22.80 3.69
N GLU A 151 13.75 21.70 3.09
CA GLU A 151 12.45 21.52 2.45
C GLU A 151 11.36 21.14 3.48
N ARG A 152 11.07 22.07 4.41
CA ARG A 152 10.24 21.81 5.60
C ARG A 152 8.84 21.29 5.25
N GLY A 153 8.18 21.83 4.22
CA GLY A 153 6.84 21.41 3.80
C GLY A 153 6.81 19.91 3.40
N TRP A 154 7.78 19.47 2.60
CA TRP A 154 7.90 18.06 2.22
C TRP A 154 8.32 17.16 3.38
N ALA A 155 9.14 17.68 4.29
CA ALA A 155 9.54 16.95 5.48
C ALA A 155 8.32 16.68 6.39
N THR A 156 7.54 17.71 6.69
CA THR A 156 6.32 17.61 7.50
C THR A 156 5.27 16.71 6.82
N TYR A 157 5.00 16.94 5.52
CA TYR A 157 4.06 16.11 4.75
C TYR A 157 4.42 14.63 4.83
N SER A 158 5.70 14.28 4.60
CA SER A 158 6.14 12.88 4.67
C SER A 158 6.00 12.30 6.07
N ALA A 159 6.37 13.03 7.11
CA ALA A 159 6.24 12.56 8.49
C ALA A 159 4.77 12.34 8.90
N VAL A 160 3.89 13.30 8.59
CA VAL A 160 2.44 13.21 8.86
C VAL A 160 1.83 12.04 8.10
N THR A 161 2.19 11.87 6.81
CA THR A 161 1.77 10.71 6.01
C THR A 161 2.16 9.40 6.69
N GLY A 162 3.41 9.26 7.14
CA GLY A 162 3.88 8.04 7.80
C GLY A 162 3.12 7.72 9.09
N VAL A 163 2.77 8.74 9.86
CA VAL A 163 1.97 8.59 11.09
C VAL A 163 0.53 8.16 10.77
N ILE A 164 -0.15 8.87 9.86
CA ILE A 164 -1.53 8.55 9.47
C ILE A 164 -1.59 7.16 8.84
N PHE A 165 -0.66 6.83 7.95
CA PHE A 165 -0.59 5.53 7.27
C PHE A 165 -0.46 4.38 8.27
N MET A 166 0.49 4.47 9.22
CA MET A 166 0.69 3.42 10.22
C MET A 166 -0.45 3.36 11.22
N GLY A 167 -0.95 4.50 11.69
CA GLY A 167 -2.08 4.55 12.62
C GLY A 167 -3.35 3.93 12.03
N ALA A 168 -3.68 4.28 10.79
CA ALA A 168 -4.81 3.71 10.08
C ALA A 168 -4.62 2.20 9.81
N PHE A 169 -3.40 1.75 9.49
CA PHE A 169 -3.09 0.33 9.36
C PHE A 169 -3.29 -0.44 10.67
N ILE A 170 -2.84 0.11 11.81
CA ILE A 170 -3.03 -0.51 13.12
C ILE A 170 -4.51 -0.64 13.45
N LEU A 171 -5.30 0.43 13.24
CA LEU A 171 -6.74 0.42 13.49
C LEU A 171 -7.47 -0.59 12.59
N SER A 172 -7.10 -0.66 11.31
CA SER A 172 -7.68 -1.65 10.39
C SER A 172 -7.34 -3.08 10.81
N SER A 173 -6.09 -3.34 11.19
CA SER A 173 -5.64 -4.66 11.64
C SER A 173 -6.36 -5.11 12.91
N ALA A 174 -6.57 -4.19 13.86
CA ALA A 174 -7.35 -4.48 15.07
C ALA A 174 -8.81 -4.81 14.72
N GLY A 175 -9.43 -4.07 13.82
CA GLY A 175 -10.81 -4.31 13.38
C GLY A 175 -10.95 -5.64 12.61
N PHE A 176 -10.01 -6.00 11.74
CA PHE A 176 -9.98 -7.33 11.09
C PHE A 176 -9.73 -8.45 12.12
N GLY A 177 -8.99 -8.16 13.19
CA GLY A 177 -8.85 -9.02 14.36
C GLY A 177 -10.10 -9.10 15.25
N GLN A 178 -11.20 -8.49 14.85
CA GLN A 178 -12.51 -8.45 15.55
C GLN A 178 -12.46 -7.67 16.87
N ALA A 179 -11.64 -6.64 16.98
CA ALA A 179 -11.67 -5.73 18.12
C ALA A 179 -12.99 -4.96 18.16
N GLU A 180 -13.63 -4.95 19.33
CA GLU A 180 -14.92 -4.29 19.55
C GLU A 180 -14.89 -2.81 19.14
N GLY A 181 -15.92 -2.35 18.44
CA GLY A 181 -16.05 -0.98 17.95
C GLY A 181 -15.22 -0.64 16.71
N LEU A 182 -14.34 -1.54 16.23
CA LEU A 182 -13.50 -1.28 15.05
C LEU A 182 -13.89 -2.13 13.83
N VAL A 183 -14.65 -3.21 14.01
CA VAL A 183 -14.99 -4.17 12.94
C VAL A 183 -15.66 -3.50 11.75
N ASP A 184 -16.67 -2.68 11.99
CA ASP A 184 -17.50 -2.08 10.93
C ASP A 184 -16.78 -0.93 10.18
N LEU A 185 -15.64 -0.46 10.69
CA LEU A 185 -14.83 0.60 10.08
C LEU A 185 -13.41 0.13 9.67
N ALA A 186 -13.13 -1.17 9.84
CA ALA A 186 -11.81 -1.72 9.55
C ALA A 186 -11.38 -1.52 8.09
N GLY A 187 -12.31 -1.73 7.16
CA GLY A 187 -12.11 -1.49 5.73
C GLY A 187 -11.88 -0.01 5.40
N LEU A 188 -12.57 0.91 6.09
CA LEU A 188 -12.36 2.35 5.93
C LEU A 188 -10.95 2.74 6.37
N PHE A 189 -10.50 2.28 7.54
CA PHE A 189 -9.15 2.58 8.03
C PHE A 189 -8.09 2.05 7.07
N GLN A 190 -8.24 0.85 6.53
CA GLN A 190 -7.31 0.33 5.54
C GLN A 190 -7.29 1.18 4.27
N ARG A 191 -8.45 1.63 3.78
CA ARG A 191 -8.54 2.52 2.60
C ARG A 191 -7.85 3.85 2.84
N VAL A 192 -8.02 4.44 4.02
CA VAL A 192 -7.30 5.66 4.41
C VAL A 192 -5.79 5.42 4.36
N ALA A 193 -5.30 4.33 4.97
CA ALA A 193 -3.89 3.99 4.90
C ALA A 193 -3.42 3.86 3.45
N VAL A 194 -4.07 3.02 2.65
CA VAL A 194 -3.66 2.75 1.26
C VAL A 194 -3.72 4.00 0.39
N ALA A 195 -4.79 4.79 0.48
CA ALA A 195 -4.94 6.02 -0.31
C ALA A 195 -3.88 7.08 0.07
N VAL A 196 -3.61 7.26 1.35
CA VAL A 196 -2.59 8.20 1.86
C VAL A 196 -1.20 7.73 1.45
N GLY A 197 -0.89 6.44 1.54
CA GLY A 197 0.39 5.86 1.14
C GLY A 197 0.67 5.98 -0.36
N PHE A 198 -0.28 5.58 -1.19
CA PHE A 198 -0.15 5.73 -2.66
C PHE A 198 -0.21 7.18 -3.11
N GLY A 199 -1.00 8.04 -2.44
CA GLY A 199 -1.00 9.48 -2.68
C GLY A 199 0.39 10.07 -2.44
N TRP A 200 1.05 9.69 -1.34
CA TRP A 200 2.42 10.12 -1.06
C TRP A 200 3.41 9.61 -2.12
N LEU A 201 3.35 8.34 -2.52
CA LEU A 201 4.21 7.78 -3.58
C LEU A 201 4.00 8.52 -4.91
N THR A 202 2.76 8.80 -5.28
CA THR A 202 2.39 9.55 -6.50
C THR A 202 3.00 10.95 -6.48
N LEU A 203 2.80 11.70 -5.39
CA LEU A 203 3.34 13.06 -5.27
C LEU A 203 4.87 13.07 -5.21
N LEU A 204 5.47 12.08 -4.56
CA LEU A 204 6.93 11.90 -4.56
C LEU A 204 7.46 11.66 -5.98
N ALA A 205 6.77 10.81 -6.75
CA ALA A 205 7.13 10.54 -8.15
C ALA A 205 7.01 11.80 -9.02
N VAL A 206 5.91 12.55 -8.91
CA VAL A 206 5.72 13.84 -9.61
C VAL A 206 6.83 14.82 -9.26
N ARG A 207 7.20 14.92 -7.99
CA ARG A 207 8.28 15.78 -7.54
C ARG A 207 9.60 15.47 -8.24
N PHE A 208 10.01 14.19 -8.26
CA PHE A 208 11.26 13.79 -8.90
C PHE A 208 11.21 13.84 -10.43
N LEU A 209 10.05 13.73 -11.04
CA LEU A 209 9.86 13.95 -12.49
C LEU A 209 10.09 15.42 -12.89
N ARG A 210 9.72 16.35 -12.02
CA ARG A 210 9.82 17.81 -12.24
C ARG A 210 11.16 18.38 -11.80
N SER A 211 11.96 17.63 -11.05
CA SER A 211 13.31 18.08 -10.69
C SER A 211 14.19 18.05 -11.93
N PRO A 212 14.96 19.12 -12.22
CA PRO A 212 15.85 19.20 -13.38
C PRO A 212 16.97 18.18 -13.33
#